data_622bcee6d08b2f1a479bd264d304754f
#
_entry.id   622bcee6d08b2f1a479bd264d304754f
#
_cell.length_a   1.000
_cell.length_b   1.000
_cell.length_c   1.000
_cell.angle_alpha   90.00
_cell.angle_beta   90.00
_cell.angle_gamma   90.00
#
_symmetry.space_group_name_H-M   'P 1'
#
loop_
_entity.id
_entity.type
_entity.pdbx_description
1 polymer ?
#
loop_
_entity_poly.entity_id
_entity_poly.type
_entity_poly.pdbx_seq_one_letter_code
_entity_poly.pdbx_strand_id
1 'polypeptide(L)'
;MAITLHGTRTDNTDLLTSRPSFSARISTAQSVSGATFTKMACATEDWDTDSKYDVSNYRFTPTVAGYYEFNMSIRTNSGNTNGIALYKNGAIWKRKFVDSNKYVAFSVLVVSDTDDYFEVFGYTQDGNSFDATDSNNWFQAHFVRGL
;
A
#
# COMPACT_ATOMS: atom_id res chain seq x y z
N MET A 1 38.65 34.60 3.50
CA MET A 1 38.47 33.60 4.58
C MET A 1 37.64 32.48 4.02
N ALA A 2 38.24 31.34 3.69
CA ALA A 2 37.55 30.22 3.10
C ALA A 2 36.98 29.33 4.23
N ILE A 3 35.66 29.14 4.27
CA ILE A 3 35.02 28.22 5.21
C ILE A 3 35.14 26.82 4.61
N THR A 4 36.07 26.03 5.13
CA THR A 4 36.17 24.62 4.79
C THR A 4 35.13 23.86 5.62
N LEU A 5 34.00 23.49 5.00
CA LEU A 5 33.06 22.58 5.59
C LEU A 5 33.69 21.17 5.60
N HIS A 6 34.32 20.77 6.72
CA HIS A 6 34.69 19.39 7.00
C HIS A 6 33.45 18.66 7.52
N GLY A 7 32.53 18.41 6.62
CA GLY A 7 31.58 17.34 6.80
C GLY A 7 32.09 16.16 5.99
N THR A 8 32.42 15.06 6.64
CA THR A 8 32.47 13.76 5.94
C THR A 8 31.12 13.57 5.26
N ARG A 9 31.07 13.88 3.96
CA ARG A 9 30.01 13.38 3.10
C ARG A 9 30.20 11.87 3.10
N THR A 10 29.62 11.17 4.04
CA THR A 10 29.20 9.80 3.76
C THR A 10 28.31 9.94 2.55
N ASP A 11 28.76 9.38 1.45
CA ASP A 11 28.04 9.44 0.19
C ASP A 11 26.62 9.02 0.43
N ASN A 12 25.70 9.99 0.42
CA ASN A 12 24.27 9.79 0.53
C ASN A 12 23.69 9.14 -0.74
N THR A 13 24.56 8.63 -1.62
CA THR A 13 24.15 7.89 -2.82
C THR A 13 23.31 6.68 -2.47
N ASP A 14 23.62 5.95 -1.40
CA ASP A 14 22.80 4.82 -0.95
C ASP A 14 21.41 5.25 -0.45
N LEU A 15 21.32 6.40 0.24
CA LEU A 15 20.03 6.94 0.68
C LEU A 15 19.18 7.49 -0.48
N LEU A 16 19.79 7.85 -1.59
CA LEU A 16 19.09 8.34 -2.78
C LEU A 16 18.74 7.20 -3.76
N THR A 17 19.49 6.09 -3.73
CA THR A 17 19.29 4.94 -4.60
C THR A 17 18.44 3.84 -3.97
N SER A 18 18.38 3.75 -2.63
CA SER A 18 17.59 2.77 -1.89
C SER A 18 16.36 3.41 -1.27
N ARG A 19 15.44 3.87 -2.11
CA ARG A 19 14.12 4.32 -1.66
C ARG A 19 13.06 3.35 -2.17
N PRO A 20 12.78 2.27 -1.43
CA PRO A 20 11.79 1.29 -1.84
C PRO A 20 10.46 1.95 -2.16
N SER A 21 9.93 1.64 -3.33
CA SER A 21 8.58 2.05 -3.72
C SER A 21 7.98 1.01 -4.63
N PHE A 22 6.68 0.83 -4.54
CA PHE A 22 5.93 -0.04 -5.44
C PHE A 22 4.56 0.55 -5.75
N SER A 23 3.98 0.11 -6.84
CA SER A 23 2.56 0.26 -7.16
C SER A 23 2.05 -1.02 -7.80
N ALA A 24 0.92 -1.48 -7.31
CA ALA A 24 0.21 -2.63 -7.86
C ALA A 24 -1.29 -2.40 -7.85
N ARG A 25 -2.03 -3.08 -8.72
CA ARG A 25 -3.46 -2.86 -8.93
C ARG A 25 -4.21 -4.15 -9.22
N ILE A 26 -5.53 -4.08 -9.03
CA ILE A 26 -6.46 -5.11 -9.50
C ILE A 26 -6.74 -4.84 -10.98
N SER A 27 -6.50 -5.83 -11.84
CA SER A 27 -6.80 -5.77 -13.27
C SER A 27 -7.97 -6.67 -13.68
N THR A 28 -8.51 -7.45 -12.73
CA THR A 28 -9.64 -8.34 -12.95
C THR A 28 -10.61 -8.21 -11.78
N ALA A 29 -11.92 -8.09 -12.05
CA ALA A 29 -12.91 -7.97 -10.98
C ALA A 29 -12.79 -9.13 -9.99
N GLN A 30 -12.77 -8.79 -8.70
CA GLN A 30 -12.64 -9.74 -7.61
C GLN A 30 -13.97 -9.86 -6.86
N SER A 31 -14.64 -11.02 -6.95
CA SER A 31 -15.84 -11.30 -6.16
C SER A 31 -15.49 -11.40 -4.67
N VAL A 32 -16.31 -10.79 -3.82
CA VAL A 32 -16.10 -10.75 -2.37
C VAL A 32 -17.38 -10.98 -1.59
N SER A 33 -17.23 -11.58 -0.42
CA SER A 33 -18.32 -11.77 0.52
C SER A 33 -18.66 -10.47 1.25
N GLY A 34 -19.93 -10.28 1.60
CA GLY A 34 -20.36 -9.13 2.38
C GLY A 34 -19.88 -9.17 3.83
N ALA A 35 -19.81 -8.00 4.44
CA ALA A 35 -19.46 -7.77 5.84
C ALA A 35 -18.12 -8.39 6.30
N THR A 36 -17.20 -8.59 5.36
CA THR A 36 -15.89 -9.20 5.62
C THR A 36 -14.79 -8.44 4.90
N PHE A 37 -13.67 -8.17 5.58
CA PHE A 37 -12.48 -7.68 4.93
C PHE A 37 -11.85 -8.79 4.08
N THR A 38 -11.70 -8.52 2.79
CA THR A 38 -11.09 -9.45 1.82
C THR A 38 -9.82 -8.83 1.27
N LYS A 39 -8.73 -9.59 1.25
CA LYS A 39 -7.47 -9.12 0.67
C LYS A 39 -7.67 -8.74 -0.80
N MET A 40 -7.20 -7.58 -1.18
CA MET A 40 -7.25 -7.11 -2.56
C MET A 40 -6.21 -7.85 -3.40
N ALA A 41 -6.66 -8.48 -4.48
CA ALA A 41 -5.80 -9.22 -5.40
C ALA A 41 -5.09 -8.28 -6.38
N CYS A 42 -4.21 -7.41 -5.88
CA CYS A 42 -3.42 -6.49 -6.69
C CYS A 42 -2.30 -7.27 -7.40
N ALA A 43 -2.67 -8.06 -8.41
CA ALA A 43 -1.78 -8.99 -9.11
C ALA A 43 -1.00 -8.34 -10.26
N THR A 44 -1.36 -7.12 -10.65
CA THR A 44 -0.66 -6.38 -11.70
C THR A 44 0.21 -5.31 -11.08
N GLU A 45 1.49 -5.48 -11.20
CA GLU A 45 2.50 -4.52 -10.75
C GLU A 45 2.72 -3.46 -11.82
N ASP A 46 2.72 -2.20 -11.43
CA ASP A 46 3.10 -1.08 -12.30
C ASP A 46 4.60 -0.80 -12.20
N TRP A 47 5.12 -0.83 -10.98
CA TRP A 47 6.55 -0.81 -10.68
C TRP A 47 6.82 -1.35 -9.27
N ASP A 48 8.02 -1.87 -9.08
CA ASP A 48 8.62 -2.20 -7.78
C ASP A 48 10.14 -1.99 -7.86
N THR A 49 10.63 -0.97 -7.19
CA THR A 49 12.04 -0.55 -7.32
C THR A 49 13.02 -1.55 -6.71
N ASP A 50 12.59 -2.32 -5.74
CA ASP A 50 13.45 -3.22 -4.95
C ASP A 50 13.03 -4.70 -5.03
N SER A 51 12.03 -5.03 -5.86
CA SER A 51 11.45 -6.36 -6.00
C SER A 51 10.96 -6.91 -4.63
N LYS A 52 10.20 -6.10 -3.89
CA LYS A 52 9.69 -6.41 -2.56
C LYS A 52 8.17 -6.53 -2.49
N TYR A 53 7.49 -6.33 -3.60
CA TYR A 53 6.08 -6.63 -3.75
C TYR A 53 5.90 -8.04 -4.34
N ASP A 54 5.23 -8.90 -3.60
CA ASP A 54 4.91 -10.26 -4.05
C ASP A 54 3.51 -10.27 -4.68
N VAL A 55 3.47 -10.33 -6.01
CA VAL A 55 2.23 -10.39 -6.79
C VAL A 55 1.42 -11.68 -6.58
N SER A 56 2.05 -12.75 -6.05
CA SER A 56 1.37 -14.02 -5.78
C SER A 56 0.63 -13.98 -4.44
N ASN A 57 1.17 -13.25 -3.49
CA ASN A 57 0.61 -13.06 -2.15
C ASN A 57 0.00 -11.68 -1.94
N TYR A 58 0.08 -10.76 -2.91
CA TYR A 58 -0.42 -9.38 -2.83
C TYR A 58 0.13 -8.65 -1.60
N ARG A 59 1.45 -8.71 -1.43
CA ARG A 59 2.13 -8.33 -0.20
C ARG A 59 3.38 -7.52 -0.48
N PHE A 60 3.57 -6.44 0.25
CA PHE A 60 4.82 -5.68 0.28
C PHE A 60 5.60 -6.00 1.55
N THR A 61 6.88 -6.35 1.39
CA THR A 61 7.79 -6.70 2.50
C THR A 61 9.07 -5.87 2.36
N PRO A 62 9.09 -4.63 2.90
CA PRO A 62 10.26 -3.76 2.78
C PRO A 62 11.45 -4.33 3.55
N THR A 63 12.65 -4.16 3.01
CA THR A 63 13.91 -4.58 3.64
C THR A 63 14.73 -3.41 4.20
N VAL A 64 14.21 -2.19 4.08
CA VAL A 64 14.82 -0.98 4.65
C VAL A 64 13.94 -0.48 5.78
N ALA A 65 14.48 -0.42 6.99
CA ALA A 65 13.75 0.10 8.14
C ALA A 65 13.54 1.61 8.02
N GLY A 66 12.31 2.08 8.32
CA GLY A 66 12.00 3.49 8.19
C GLY A 66 10.51 3.79 8.17
N TYR A 67 10.21 5.02 7.78
CA TYR A 67 8.84 5.50 7.59
C TYR A 67 8.44 5.29 6.14
N TYR A 68 7.28 4.67 5.95
CA TYR A 68 6.65 4.44 4.66
C TYR A 68 5.29 5.12 4.59
N GLU A 69 5.01 5.80 3.50
CA GLU A 69 3.67 6.27 3.20
C GLU A 69 2.99 5.26 2.28
N PHE A 70 1.87 4.73 2.76
CA PHE A 70 1.00 3.86 1.99
C PHE A 70 -0.18 4.65 1.47
N ASN A 71 -0.48 4.47 0.20
CA ASN A 71 -1.65 5.03 -0.46
C ASN A 71 -2.43 3.90 -1.10
N MET A 72 -3.73 3.90 -0.95
CA MET A 72 -4.57 2.83 -1.47
C MET A 72 -5.95 3.35 -1.86
N SER A 73 -6.53 2.72 -2.86
CA SER A 73 -7.87 3.03 -3.34
C SER A 73 -8.60 1.76 -3.71
N ILE A 74 -9.90 1.77 -3.49
CA ILE A 74 -10.81 0.71 -3.90
C ILE A 74 -12.10 1.33 -4.47
N ARG A 75 -12.56 0.75 -5.57
CA ARG A 75 -13.92 0.91 -6.05
C ARG A 75 -14.66 -0.41 -5.93
N THR A 76 -15.83 -0.36 -5.33
CA THR A 76 -16.70 -1.52 -5.21
C THR A 76 -17.93 -1.35 -6.11
N ASN A 77 -18.61 -2.46 -6.41
CA ASN A 77 -19.90 -2.40 -7.08
C ASN A 77 -21.09 -2.34 -6.09
N SER A 78 -20.83 -2.29 -4.78
CA SER A 78 -21.82 -2.05 -3.73
C SER A 78 -22.11 -0.56 -3.55
N GLY A 79 -23.38 -0.21 -3.31
CA GLY A 79 -23.84 1.15 -3.01
C GLY A 79 -23.94 1.47 -1.52
N ASN A 80 -23.68 0.49 -0.64
CA ASN A 80 -23.76 0.64 0.82
C ASN A 80 -22.40 0.97 1.45
N THR A 81 -22.22 0.64 2.72
CA THR A 81 -20.96 0.89 3.43
C THR A 81 -19.82 0.10 2.79
N ASN A 82 -18.79 0.80 2.40
CA ASN A 82 -17.55 0.26 1.87
C ASN A 82 -16.37 0.68 2.72
N GLY A 83 -15.29 -0.08 2.70
CA GLY A 83 -14.13 0.17 3.51
C GLY A 83 -12.84 -0.31 2.88
N ILE A 84 -11.74 0.25 3.35
CA ILE A 84 -10.39 -0.17 3.00
C ILE A 84 -9.54 -0.20 4.27
N ALA A 85 -8.62 -1.14 4.35
CA ALA A 85 -7.73 -1.29 5.48
C ALA A 85 -6.32 -1.65 5.05
N LEU A 86 -5.35 -1.04 5.69
CA LEU A 86 -3.97 -1.49 5.68
C LEU A 86 -3.79 -2.51 6.81
N TYR A 87 -3.28 -3.67 6.47
CA TYR A 87 -2.85 -4.69 7.41
C TYR A 87 -1.33 -4.65 7.54
N LYS A 88 -0.86 -4.75 8.77
CA LYS A 88 0.55 -4.93 9.11
C LYS A 88 0.67 -6.24 9.85
N ASN A 89 1.51 -7.16 9.37
CA ASN A 89 1.76 -8.47 9.97
C ASN A 89 0.47 -9.29 10.25
N GLY A 90 -0.48 -9.23 9.30
CA GLY A 90 -1.73 -9.97 9.37
C GLY A 90 -2.81 -9.35 10.26
N ALA A 91 -2.57 -8.19 10.86
CA ALA A 91 -3.55 -7.47 11.68
C ALA A 91 -3.91 -6.10 11.09
N ILE A 92 -5.15 -5.65 11.31
CA ILE A 92 -5.56 -4.31 10.88
C ILE A 92 -4.67 -3.27 11.59
N TRP A 93 -3.92 -2.50 10.79
CA TRP A 93 -3.16 -1.35 11.28
C TRP A 93 -4.04 -0.10 11.31
N LYS A 94 -4.61 0.26 10.17
CA LYS A 94 -5.54 1.39 10.02
C LYS A 94 -6.59 1.05 8.97
N ARG A 95 -7.78 1.63 9.13
CA ARG A 95 -8.89 1.44 8.19
C ARG A 95 -9.72 2.70 8.03
N LYS A 96 -10.43 2.79 6.91
CA LYS A 96 -11.42 3.83 6.59
C LYS A 96 -12.69 3.18 6.08
N PHE A 97 -13.84 3.68 6.55
CA PHE A 97 -15.15 3.35 5.99
C PHE A 97 -15.80 4.59 5.39
N VAL A 98 -16.65 4.38 4.42
CA VAL A 98 -17.53 5.36 3.81
C VAL A 98 -18.91 4.75 3.60
N ASP A 99 -19.97 5.54 3.80
CA ASP A 99 -21.33 5.11 3.60
C ASP A 99 -21.84 5.63 2.25
N SER A 100 -22.63 4.80 1.58
CA SER A 100 -23.29 5.14 0.31
C SER A 100 -22.33 5.65 -0.78
N ASN A 101 -21.08 5.23 -0.76
CA ASN A 101 -20.07 5.60 -1.74
C ASN A 101 -19.30 4.38 -2.19
N LYS A 102 -19.17 4.23 -3.50
CA LYS A 102 -18.46 3.12 -4.14
C LYS A 102 -16.94 3.26 -4.06
N TYR A 103 -16.43 4.45 -3.78
CA TYR A 103 -15.00 4.74 -3.77
C TYR A 103 -14.52 5.00 -2.35
N VAL A 104 -13.44 4.35 -1.98
CA VAL A 104 -12.70 4.61 -0.75
C VAL A 104 -11.24 4.77 -1.09
N ALA A 105 -10.67 5.91 -0.75
CA ALA A 105 -9.23 6.14 -0.82
C ALA A 105 -8.70 6.46 0.57
N PHE A 106 -7.49 6.03 0.85
CA PHE A 106 -6.89 6.14 2.17
C PHE A 106 -5.37 6.24 2.06
N SER A 107 -4.79 7.13 2.84
CA SER A 107 -3.34 7.32 2.96
C SER A 107 -2.93 7.22 4.42
N VAL A 108 -1.80 6.58 4.70
CA VAL A 108 -1.30 6.42 6.06
C VAL A 108 0.21 6.30 6.10
N LEU A 109 0.82 6.98 7.07
CA LEU A 109 2.23 6.83 7.40
C LEU A 109 2.42 5.72 8.43
N VAL A 110 3.40 4.85 8.20
CA VAL A 110 3.71 3.70 9.05
C VAL A 110 5.21 3.62 9.29
N VAL A 111 5.59 3.27 10.50
CA VAL A 111 6.96 2.81 10.79
C VAL A 111 7.05 1.33 10.46
N SER A 112 8.07 0.97 9.68
CA SER A 112 8.40 -0.41 9.33
C SER A 112 9.82 -0.73 9.78
N ASP A 113 10.00 -1.91 10.32
CA ASP A 113 11.30 -2.56 10.40
C ASP A 113 11.47 -3.56 9.24
N THR A 114 12.56 -4.31 9.23
CA THR A 114 12.87 -5.23 8.13
C THR A 114 12.07 -6.53 8.16
N ASP A 115 11.31 -6.79 9.23
CA ASP A 115 10.51 -8.00 9.44
C ASP A 115 9.02 -7.78 9.15
N ASP A 116 8.62 -6.53 8.95
CA ASP A 116 7.23 -6.17 8.69
C ASP A 116 6.79 -6.50 7.27
N TYR A 117 5.51 -6.88 7.13
CA TYR A 117 4.85 -6.95 5.84
C TYR A 117 3.49 -6.27 5.86
N PHE A 118 3.09 -5.80 4.68
CA PHE A 118 1.90 -5.00 4.49
C PHE A 118 1.01 -5.55 3.38
N GLU A 119 -0.29 -5.52 3.63
CA GLU A 119 -1.32 -6.00 2.72
C GLU A 119 -2.51 -5.04 2.76
N VAL A 120 -3.21 -4.88 1.64
CA VAL A 120 -4.42 -4.08 1.58
C VAL A 120 -5.66 -4.98 1.49
N PHE A 121 -6.67 -4.62 2.26
CA PHE A 121 -7.95 -5.32 2.31
C PHE A 121 -9.08 -4.34 2.01
N GLY A 122 -10.03 -4.78 1.20
CA GLY A 122 -11.28 -4.07 0.96
C GLY A 122 -12.44 -4.70 1.72
N TYR A 123 -13.48 -3.91 1.94
CA TYR A 123 -14.72 -4.32 2.60
C TYR A 123 -15.93 -3.78 1.83
N THR A 124 -16.94 -4.62 1.70
CA THR A 124 -18.27 -4.20 1.26
C THR A 124 -19.32 -4.75 2.22
N GLN A 125 -20.34 -3.97 2.56
CA GLN A 125 -21.40 -4.43 3.47
C GLN A 125 -22.21 -5.59 2.86
N ASP A 126 -22.53 -5.51 1.59
CA ASP A 126 -23.46 -6.43 0.94
C ASP A 126 -22.77 -7.58 0.18
N GLY A 127 -21.46 -7.62 0.14
CA GLY A 127 -20.73 -8.40 -0.85
C GLY A 127 -20.80 -7.73 -2.21
N ASN A 128 -20.45 -8.39 -3.25
CA ASN A 128 -20.41 -8.05 -4.65
C ASN A 128 -19.00 -8.22 -5.22
N SER A 129 -18.38 -7.17 -5.72
CA SER A 129 -17.02 -7.25 -6.26
C SER A 129 -16.25 -5.95 -6.05
N PHE A 130 -14.92 -6.07 -5.98
CA PHE A 130 -14.00 -4.99 -6.31
C PHE A 130 -13.95 -4.88 -7.83
N ASP A 131 -14.02 -3.66 -8.32
CA ASP A 131 -14.10 -3.39 -9.77
C ASP A 131 -12.82 -3.81 -10.49
N ALA A 132 -12.93 -4.07 -11.80
CA ALA A 132 -11.80 -4.37 -12.67
C ALA A 132 -11.15 -3.12 -13.29
N THR A 133 -11.65 -1.91 -13.02
CA THR A 133 -11.10 -0.70 -13.60
C THR A 133 -9.75 -0.37 -13.00
N ASP A 134 -8.70 -0.50 -13.77
CA ASP A 134 -7.30 -0.37 -13.37
C ASP A 134 -6.99 0.91 -12.56
N SER A 135 -7.60 2.02 -12.94
CA SER A 135 -7.36 3.32 -12.30
C SER A 135 -8.03 3.50 -10.93
N ASN A 136 -8.85 2.56 -10.47
CA ASN A 136 -9.66 2.70 -9.26
C ASN A 136 -9.17 1.86 -8.08
N ASN A 137 -8.49 0.76 -8.35
CA ASN A 137 -8.15 -0.25 -7.35
C ASN A 137 -6.65 -0.49 -7.33
N TRP A 138 -5.97 0.21 -6.47
CA TRP A 138 -4.52 0.19 -6.41
C TRP A 138 -4.01 0.22 -4.97
N PHE A 139 -2.81 -0.29 -4.82
CA PHE A 139 -2.04 -0.33 -3.58
C PHE A 139 -0.61 0.07 -3.88
N GLN A 140 -0.12 1.10 -3.23
CA GLN A 140 1.24 1.59 -3.45
C GLN A 140 1.85 2.11 -2.15
N ALA A 141 3.16 2.12 -2.10
CA ALA A 141 3.91 2.76 -1.03
C ALA A 141 5.23 3.32 -1.52
N HIS A 142 5.77 4.25 -0.75
CA HIS A 142 7.12 4.72 -0.92
C HIS A 142 7.78 4.98 0.43
N PHE A 143 9.10 4.81 0.43
CA PHE A 143 9.95 5.14 1.57
C PHE A 143 10.03 6.65 1.75
N VAL A 144 9.79 7.14 2.96
CA VAL A 144 9.86 8.57 3.31
C VAL A 144 11.21 8.92 3.89
N ARG A 145 11.61 8.20 4.94
CA ARG A 145 12.93 8.40 5.61
C ARG A 145 13.28 7.20 6.49
N GLY A 146 14.56 7.04 6.80
CA GLY A 146 15.05 6.08 7.80
C GLY A 146 14.62 6.41 9.23
N LEU A 147 14.81 5.44 10.10
CA LEU A 147 14.64 5.59 11.54
C LEU A 147 15.77 6.41 12.15
#